data_23863e3cc6b465148674941591e92dce
#
_entry.id   23863e3cc6b465148674941591e92dce
#
_cell.length_a   1.000
_cell.length_b   1.000
_cell.length_c   1.000
_cell.angle_alpha   90.00
_cell.angle_beta   90.00
_cell.angle_gamma   90.00
#
_symmetry.space_group_name_H-M   'P 1'
#
loop_
_entity.id
_entity.type
_entity.pdbx_description
1 polymer ?
#
loop_
_entity_poly.entity_id
_entity_poly.type
_entity_poly.pdbx_seq_one_letter_code
_entity_poly.pdbx_strand_id
1 'polypeptide(L)' 'MTENCEGAKFEILLDGEPQSCRDTMLTAMGAAAILKSQNPTSRVAVRDLQTSKLIVVPQK' A
#
# COMPACT_ATOMS: atom_id res chain seq x y z
N MET A 1 3.65 3.83 16.64
CA MET A 1 4.86 4.30 15.96
C MET A 1 4.75 4.16 14.45
N THR A 2 5.11 5.17 13.75
CA THR A 2 5.02 5.17 12.30
C THR A 2 6.15 4.36 11.70
N GLU A 3 5.83 3.53 10.73
CA GLU A 3 6.84 2.76 10.05
C GLU A 3 7.72 3.68 9.21
N ASN A 4 9.02 3.42 9.25
CA ASN A 4 9.97 4.21 8.49
C ASN A 4 10.03 3.68 7.05
N CYS A 5 9.64 4.51 6.12
CA CYS A 5 9.61 4.14 4.71
C CYS A 5 10.84 4.62 3.94
N GLU A 6 11.86 5.00 4.64
CA GLU A 6 13.07 5.49 4.03
C GLU A 6 13.67 4.43 3.12
N GLY A 7 13.91 4.78 1.86
CA GLY A 7 14.44 3.83 0.90
C GLY A 7 13.40 3.01 0.18
N ALA A 8 12.18 2.99 0.68
CA ALA A 8 11.11 2.25 0.02
C ALA A 8 10.60 3.05 -1.16
N LYS A 9 10.07 2.33 -2.14
CA LYS A 9 9.54 2.94 -3.36
C LYS A 9 8.02 2.92 -3.41
N PHE A 10 7.39 2.12 -2.59
CA PHE A 10 5.94 1.96 -2.59
C PHE A 10 5.42 2.01 -1.17
N GLU A 11 4.29 2.69 -1.01
CA GLU A 11 3.64 2.83 0.27
C GLU A 11 2.24 2.22 0.19
N ILE A 12 1.89 1.44 1.20
CA ILE A 12 0.59 0.79 1.23
C ILE A 12 -0.30 1.56 2.19
N LEU A 13 -1.46 1.97 1.68
CA LEU A 13 -2.37 2.84 2.40
C LEU A 13 -3.66 2.10 2.74
N LEU A 14 -4.15 2.34 3.94
CA LEU A 14 -5.44 1.84 4.38
C LEU A 14 -6.31 3.03 4.72
N ASP A 15 -7.39 3.23 3.96
CA ASP A 15 -8.28 4.35 4.14
C ASP A 15 -7.53 5.68 4.11
N GLY A 16 -6.51 5.75 3.28
CA GLY A 16 -5.73 6.96 3.12
C GLY A 16 -4.58 7.12 4.09
N GLU A 17 -4.40 6.18 5.00
CA GLU A 17 -3.33 6.27 6.00
C GLU A 17 -2.24 5.25 5.71
N PRO A 18 -0.97 5.64 5.81
CA PRO A 18 0.13 4.71 5.56
C PRO A 18 0.13 3.56 6.56
N GLN A 19 0.21 2.34 6.04
CA GLN A 19 0.26 1.15 6.89
C GLN A 19 1.63 0.49 6.82
N SER A 20 2.21 0.41 5.62
CA SER A 20 3.51 -0.22 5.48
C SER A 20 4.12 0.23 4.16
N CYS A 21 5.37 -0.18 3.94
CA CYS A 21 6.11 0.19 2.75
C CYS A 21 6.83 -1.01 2.19
N ARG A 22 7.08 -1.00 0.89
CA ARG A 22 7.80 -2.07 0.22
C ARG A 22 8.72 -1.47 -0.85
N ASP A 23 9.73 -2.24 -1.23
CA ASP A 23 10.71 -1.78 -2.21
C ASP A 23 10.28 -2.01 -3.65
N THR A 24 9.46 -3.05 -3.89
CA THR A 24 9.09 -3.43 -5.24
C THR A 24 7.58 -3.45 -5.38
N MET A 25 7.12 -3.29 -6.64
CA MET A 25 5.69 -3.31 -6.92
C MET A 25 5.11 -4.68 -6.59
N LEU A 26 5.82 -5.75 -6.87
CA LEU A 26 5.32 -7.10 -6.64
C LEU A 26 5.03 -7.32 -5.15
N THR A 27 5.99 -6.98 -4.29
CA THR A 27 5.79 -7.16 -2.86
C THR A 27 4.75 -6.19 -2.31
N ALA A 28 4.69 -4.98 -2.88
CA ALA A 28 3.70 -4.00 -2.44
C ALA A 28 2.29 -4.47 -2.77
N MET A 29 2.08 -4.96 -3.98
CA MET A 29 0.76 -5.44 -4.38
C MET A 29 0.36 -6.68 -3.57
N GLY A 30 1.33 -7.55 -3.29
CA GLY A 30 1.05 -8.72 -2.45
C GLY A 30 0.62 -8.33 -1.05
N ALA A 31 1.34 -7.38 -0.45
CA ALA A 31 1.00 -6.93 0.88
C ALA A 31 -0.35 -6.21 0.89
N ALA A 32 -0.61 -5.42 -0.15
CA ALA A 32 -1.89 -4.72 -0.27
C ALA A 32 -3.04 -5.71 -0.42
N ALA A 33 -2.84 -6.77 -1.17
CA ALA A 33 -3.87 -7.79 -1.34
C ALA A 33 -4.20 -8.47 -0.02
N ILE A 34 -3.18 -8.77 0.77
CA ILE A 34 -3.38 -9.36 2.09
C ILE A 34 -4.14 -8.40 3.00
N LEU A 35 -3.73 -7.14 2.98
CA LEU A 35 -4.39 -6.13 3.79
C LEU A 35 -5.86 -5.96 3.39
N LYS A 36 -6.13 -5.98 2.10
CA LYS A 36 -7.49 -5.88 1.60
C LYS A 36 -8.32 -7.08 2.05
N SER A 37 -7.72 -8.26 2.02
CA SER A 37 -8.39 -9.48 2.46
C SER A 37 -8.77 -9.38 3.94
N GLN A 38 -7.93 -8.77 4.75
CA GLN A 38 -8.19 -8.62 6.18
C GLN A 38 -9.17 -7.48 6.48
N ASN A 39 -9.29 -6.54 5.55
CA ASN A 39 -10.15 -5.37 5.73
C ASN A 39 -11.00 -5.16 4.50
N PRO A 40 -11.94 -6.07 4.23
CA PRO A 40 -12.67 -6.07 2.95
C PRO A 40 -13.52 -4.82 2.72
N THR A 41 -13.91 -4.14 3.78
CA THR A 41 -14.72 -2.93 3.63
C THR A 41 -13.89 -1.66 3.60
N SER A 42 -12.59 -1.77 3.79
CA SER A 42 -11.71 -0.62 3.78
C SER A 42 -11.11 -0.43 2.40
N ARG A 43 -10.64 0.79 2.15
CA ARG A 43 -10.00 1.12 0.89
C ARG A 43 -8.50 0.93 1.03
N VAL A 44 -7.92 0.09 0.17
CA VAL A 44 -6.50 -0.19 0.19
C VAL A 44 -5.90 0.30 -1.12
N ALA A 45 -4.77 0.99 -1.03
CA ALA A 45 -4.10 1.52 -2.19
C ALA A 45 -2.59 1.41 -2.03
N VAL A 46 -1.90 1.45 -3.15
CA VAL A 46 -0.44 1.48 -3.19
C VAL A 46 -0.03 2.78 -3.85
N ARG A 47 0.82 3.54 -3.19
CA ARG A 47 1.33 4.79 -3.74
C ARG A 47 2.76 4.58 -4.22
N ASP A 48 3.00 4.94 -5.47
CA ASP A 48 4.35 4.96 -6.02
C ASP A 48 5.02 6.24 -5.56
N LEU A 49 6.01 6.11 -4.69
CA LEU A 49 6.63 7.29 -4.08
C LEU A 49 7.55 8.03 -5.03
N GLN A 50 7.92 7.39 -6.14
CA GLN A 50 8.78 8.06 -7.14
C GLN A 50 7.98 8.95 -8.07
N THR A 51 6.76 8.52 -8.43
CA THR A 51 5.93 9.26 -9.38
C THR A 51 4.69 9.86 -8.73
N SER A 52 4.47 9.56 -7.46
CA SER A 52 3.27 9.99 -6.73
C SER A 52 1.98 9.42 -7.32
N LYS A 53 2.10 8.33 -8.08
CA LYS A 53 0.94 7.69 -8.66
C LYS A 53 0.27 6.79 -7.63
N LEU A 54 -1.05 6.82 -7.61
CA LEU A 54 -1.83 6.01 -6.67
C LEU A 54 -2.52 4.88 -7.42
N ILE A 55 -2.35 3.67 -6.90
CA ILE A 55 -2.98 2.48 -7.48
C ILE A 55 -3.92 1.92 -6.44
N VAL A 56 -5.22 1.95 -6.73
CA VAL A 56 -6.22 1.47 -5.79
C VAL A 56 -6.41 -0.03 -6.00
N VAL A 57 -6.34 -0.79 -4.91
CA VAL A 57 -6.55 -2.22 -4.97
C VAL A 57 -8.03 -2.48 -5.24
N PRO A 58 -8.35 -3.27 -6.27
CA PRO A 58 -9.75 -3.48 -6.62
C PRO A 58 -10.53 -4.13 -5.50
N GLN A 59 -11.76 -3.68 -5.38
CA GLN A 59 -12.71 -4.30 -4.50
C GLN A 59 -13.24 -5.53 -5.19
N LYS A 60 -13.32 -6.62 -4.47
CA LYS A 60 -13.71 -7.79 -5.21
C LYS A 60 -14.76 -8.61 -4.52
#